data_7edf2c639b59c351772d4f2a0a861064
#
_entry.id   7edf2c639b59c351772d4f2a0a861064
#
_cell.length_a   1.000
_cell.length_b   1.000
_cell.length_c   1.000
_cell.angle_alpha   90.00
_cell.angle_beta   90.00
_cell.angle_gamma   90.00
#
_symmetry.space_group_name_H-M   'P 1'
#
loop_
_entity.id
_entity.type
_entity.pdbx_description
1 polymer ?
#
loop_
_entity_poly.entity_id
_entity_poly.type
_entity_poly.pdbx_seq_one_letter_code
_entity_poly.pdbx_strand_id
1 'polypeptide(L)'
;NIKDGYHVIIGNAFDESNEEVKAALENPNVKCTRYYDFLADFMEHYVSIAVAGTHGKTTTTGMAYHLFEDFDKTSVLIGDGTGHGQVGSKYFISETCEFQDHFLHYHPDYAIINNIELDHVDYFGNLERYIQSFEQFAKQVKKTVIVWGDDPNIKKIHFEKHVLRFGLGENNDVRAVNVLETPQGLS
;
A
#
# COMPACT_ATOMS: atom_id res chain seq x y z
N ASN A 1 4.62 22.12 -20.76
CA ASN A 1 3.77 22.12 -21.98
C ASN A 1 2.35 21.60 -21.69
N ILE A 2 1.69 22.15 -20.68
CA ILE A 2 0.32 21.82 -20.31
C ILE A 2 -0.64 22.37 -21.35
N LYS A 3 -1.57 21.53 -21.84
CA LYS A 3 -2.57 21.89 -22.85
C LYS A 3 -3.98 21.69 -22.31
N ASP A 4 -4.93 22.42 -22.89
CA ASP A 4 -6.35 22.24 -22.60
C ASP A 4 -6.81 20.80 -22.80
N GLY A 5 -7.69 20.34 -21.91
CA GLY A 5 -8.22 18.99 -21.93
C GLY A 5 -7.30 17.91 -21.31
N TYR A 6 -6.13 18.28 -20.81
CA TYR A 6 -5.28 17.33 -20.09
C TYR A 6 -5.87 17.00 -18.71
N HIS A 7 -5.65 15.77 -18.28
CA HIS A 7 -5.74 15.36 -16.89
C HIS A 7 -4.32 15.21 -16.36
N VAL A 8 -3.92 16.11 -15.48
CA VAL A 8 -2.59 16.15 -14.88
C VAL A 8 -2.62 15.47 -13.54
N ILE A 9 -1.81 14.43 -13.38
CA ILE A 9 -1.64 13.72 -12.10
C ILE A 9 -0.37 14.26 -11.45
N ILE A 10 -0.54 14.92 -10.32
CA ILE A 10 0.54 15.59 -9.59
C ILE A 10 1.14 14.62 -8.58
N GLY A 11 2.41 14.24 -8.81
CA GLY A 11 3.15 13.38 -7.89
C GLY A 11 3.31 14.02 -6.50
N ASN A 12 3.40 13.19 -5.46
CA ASN A 12 3.39 13.64 -4.07
C ASN A 12 4.59 14.53 -3.68
N ALA A 13 5.70 14.43 -4.42
CA ALA A 13 6.91 15.23 -4.20
C ALA A 13 6.85 16.65 -4.82
N PHE A 14 5.77 16.98 -5.55
CA PHE A 14 5.67 18.24 -6.29
C PHE A 14 4.55 19.13 -5.73
N ASP A 15 4.86 20.40 -5.58
CA ASP A 15 3.93 21.46 -5.18
C ASP A 15 3.92 22.60 -6.19
N GLU A 16 3.32 23.74 -5.84
CA GLU A 16 3.19 24.93 -6.69
C GLU A 16 4.53 25.63 -6.99
N SER A 17 5.63 25.26 -6.35
CA SER A 17 6.97 25.74 -6.72
C SER A 17 7.46 25.14 -8.04
N ASN A 18 6.89 24.03 -8.48
CA ASN A 18 7.13 23.44 -9.79
C ASN A 18 6.31 24.17 -10.86
N GLU A 19 7.00 24.69 -11.89
CA GLU A 19 6.38 25.51 -12.94
C GLU A 19 5.28 24.76 -13.74
N GLU A 20 5.41 23.44 -13.94
CA GLU A 20 4.38 22.66 -14.63
C GLU A 20 3.15 22.44 -13.75
N VAL A 21 3.34 22.18 -12.45
CA VAL A 21 2.22 22.09 -11.48
C VAL A 21 1.47 23.41 -11.42
N LYS A 22 2.19 24.53 -11.30
CA LYS A 22 1.60 25.85 -11.28
C LYS A 22 0.80 26.13 -12.56
N ALA A 23 1.39 25.89 -13.72
CA ALA A 23 0.72 26.08 -15.02
C ALA A 23 -0.52 25.18 -15.19
N ALA A 24 -0.50 23.96 -14.63
CA ALA A 24 -1.66 23.07 -14.65
C ALA A 24 -2.78 23.59 -13.76
N LEU A 25 -2.46 24.05 -12.55
CA LEU A 25 -3.44 24.56 -11.59
C LEU A 25 -4.06 25.89 -12.00
N GLU A 26 -3.32 26.74 -12.72
CA GLU A 26 -3.80 28.01 -13.25
C GLU A 26 -4.66 27.87 -14.53
N ASN A 27 -4.64 26.72 -15.20
CA ASN A 27 -5.41 26.48 -16.42
C ASN A 27 -6.80 25.87 -16.11
N PRO A 28 -7.92 26.60 -16.26
CA PRO A 28 -9.26 26.11 -15.94
C PRO A 28 -9.75 24.96 -16.83
N ASN A 29 -9.08 24.73 -17.97
CA ASN A 29 -9.39 23.64 -18.91
C ASN A 29 -8.59 22.37 -18.65
N VAL A 30 -7.83 22.32 -17.54
CA VAL A 30 -7.01 21.18 -17.12
C VAL A 30 -7.57 20.60 -15.82
N LYS A 31 -7.82 19.30 -15.81
CA LYS A 31 -8.15 18.59 -14.58
C LYS A 31 -6.85 18.24 -13.85
N CYS A 32 -6.71 18.66 -12.61
CA CYS A 32 -5.59 18.28 -11.73
C CYS A 32 -6.07 17.34 -10.65
N THR A 33 -5.30 16.27 -10.39
CA THR A 33 -5.57 15.31 -9.30
C THR A 33 -4.24 14.95 -8.64
N ARG A 34 -4.21 14.89 -7.32
CA ARG A 34 -3.04 14.35 -6.60
C ARG A 34 -2.87 12.87 -6.87
N TYR A 35 -1.64 12.40 -6.89
CA TYR A 35 -1.33 11.00 -7.22
C TYR A 35 -2.05 10.01 -6.31
N TYR A 36 -2.09 10.24 -4.99
CA TYR A 36 -2.78 9.36 -4.04
C TYR A 36 -4.30 9.31 -4.27
N ASP A 37 -4.94 10.43 -4.62
CA ASP A 37 -6.38 10.47 -4.93
C ASP A 37 -6.67 9.75 -6.25
N PHE A 38 -5.80 9.96 -7.27
CA PHE A 38 -5.91 9.24 -8.54
C PHE A 38 -5.76 7.73 -8.34
N LEU A 39 -4.79 7.30 -7.52
CA LEU A 39 -4.56 5.88 -7.25
C LEU A 39 -5.73 5.28 -6.45
N ALA A 40 -6.30 6.02 -5.49
CA ALA A 40 -7.48 5.61 -4.75
C ALA A 40 -8.66 5.33 -5.69
N ASP A 41 -8.99 6.28 -6.57
CA ASP A 41 -10.04 6.11 -7.57
C ASP A 41 -9.75 4.94 -8.51
N PHE A 42 -8.48 4.77 -8.92
CA PHE A 42 -8.07 3.70 -9.81
C PHE A 42 -8.26 2.32 -9.16
N MET A 43 -7.91 2.18 -7.88
CA MET A 43 -8.06 0.93 -7.12
C MET A 43 -9.51 0.45 -7.03
N GLU A 44 -10.49 1.36 -7.04
CA GLU A 44 -11.92 1.01 -6.96
C GLU A 44 -12.43 0.21 -8.17
N HIS A 45 -11.71 0.21 -9.28
CA HIS A 45 -12.07 -0.54 -10.49
C HIS A 45 -11.64 -2.02 -10.46
N TYR A 46 -10.94 -2.45 -9.41
CA TYR A 46 -10.34 -3.79 -9.30
C TYR A 46 -10.67 -4.43 -7.94
N VAL A 47 -10.44 -5.73 -7.85
CA VAL A 47 -10.23 -6.34 -6.54
C VAL A 47 -8.84 -5.91 -6.08
N SER A 48 -8.80 -4.94 -5.20
CA SER A 48 -7.56 -4.25 -4.82
C SER A 48 -6.88 -4.86 -3.59
N ILE A 49 -5.56 -5.00 -3.68
CA ILE A 49 -4.70 -5.53 -2.61
C ILE A 49 -3.63 -4.48 -2.33
N ALA A 50 -3.68 -3.89 -1.15
CA ALA A 50 -2.70 -2.91 -0.69
C ALA A 50 -1.62 -3.59 0.16
N VAL A 51 -0.36 -3.26 -0.09
CA VAL A 51 0.76 -3.76 0.72
C VAL A 51 1.36 -2.59 1.49
N ALA A 52 1.20 -2.62 2.81
CA ALA A 52 1.66 -1.61 3.75
C ALA A 52 2.66 -2.20 4.76
N GLY A 53 3.23 -1.33 5.58
CA GLY A 53 4.20 -1.69 6.61
C GLY A 53 5.45 -0.82 6.51
N THR A 54 6.23 -0.77 7.56
CA THR A 54 7.46 0.02 7.57
C THR A 54 8.48 -0.55 6.58
N HIS A 55 8.69 -1.87 6.62
CA HIS A 55 9.69 -2.55 5.81
C HIS A 55 9.10 -3.68 4.96
N GLY A 56 9.79 -4.01 3.86
CA GLY A 56 9.47 -5.16 3.02
C GLY A 56 8.28 -4.98 2.08
N LYS A 57 7.68 -3.80 1.98
CA LYS A 57 6.56 -3.51 1.07
C LYS A 57 6.85 -3.93 -0.37
N THR A 58 7.92 -3.42 -0.95
CA THR A 58 8.36 -3.68 -2.33
C THR A 58 8.53 -5.18 -2.60
N THR A 59 9.23 -5.88 -1.71
CA THR A 59 9.44 -7.34 -1.84
C THR A 59 8.11 -8.10 -1.76
N THR A 60 7.28 -7.78 -0.77
CA THR A 60 5.98 -8.44 -0.59
C THR A 60 5.04 -8.18 -1.77
N THR A 61 5.03 -6.95 -2.31
CA THR A 61 4.25 -6.59 -3.49
C THR A 61 4.69 -7.41 -4.71
N GLY A 62 6.01 -7.53 -4.93
CA GLY A 62 6.56 -8.37 -6.01
C GLY A 62 6.24 -9.84 -5.85
N MET A 63 6.37 -10.39 -4.64
CA MET A 63 6.00 -11.77 -4.34
C MET A 63 4.50 -12.02 -4.55
N ALA A 64 3.66 -11.15 -4.05
CA ALA A 64 2.21 -11.23 -4.24
C ALA A 64 1.84 -11.19 -5.74
N TYR A 65 2.44 -10.27 -6.50
CA TYR A 65 2.22 -10.21 -7.94
C TYR A 65 2.60 -11.51 -8.63
N HIS A 66 3.78 -12.06 -8.35
CA HIS A 66 4.26 -13.31 -8.95
C HIS A 66 3.32 -14.50 -8.68
N LEU A 67 2.72 -14.56 -7.49
CA LEU A 67 1.73 -15.58 -7.17
C LEU A 67 0.39 -15.37 -7.89
N PHE A 68 -0.03 -14.10 -8.02
CA PHE A 68 -1.32 -13.76 -8.61
C PHE A 68 -1.32 -13.81 -10.14
N GLU A 69 -0.19 -13.53 -10.81
CA GLU A 69 -0.10 -13.57 -12.28
C GLU A 69 -0.37 -14.99 -12.85
N ASP A 70 -0.04 -16.03 -12.07
CA ASP A 70 -0.35 -17.42 -12.42
C ASP A 70 -1.81 -17.79 -12.11
N PHE A 71 -2.49 -17.01 -11.26
CA PHE A 71 -3.85 -17.30 -10.81
C PHE A 71 -4.91 -16.60 -11.67
N ASP A 72 -4.75 -15.33 -11.97
CA ASP A 72 -5.68 -14.54 -12.80
C ASP A 72 -4.96 -13.30 -13.34
N LYS A 73 -5.55 -12.62 -14.32
CA LYS A 73 -5.04 -11.37 -14.86
C LYS A 73 -4.88 -10.34 -13.73
N THR A 74 -3.65 -9.91 -13.52
CA THR A 74 -3.26 -9.05 -12.41
C THR A 74 -2.39 -7.90 -12.90
N SER A 75 -2.70 -6.70 -12.46
CA SER A 75 -1.84 -5.53 -12.61
C SER A 75 -1.17 -5.21 -11.28
N VAL A 76 0.03 -4.62 -11.33
CA VAL A 76 0.80 -4.29 -10.13
C VAL A 76 1.47 -2.94 -10.25
N LEU A 77 1.57 -2.23 -9.12
CA LEU A 77 2.37 -1.03 -8.94
C LEU A 77 3.32 -1.23 -7.76
N ILE A 78 4.62 -1.23 -8.05
CA ILE A 78 5.69 -1.47 -7.08
C ILE A 78 6.40 -0.16 -6.76
N GLY A 79 6.81 0.03 -5.51
CA GLY A 79 7.39 1.29 -5.02
C GLY A 79 8.79 1.62 -5.55
N ASP A 80 9.45 0.69 -6.23
CA ASP A 80 10.75 0.89 -6.90
C ASP A 80 10.63 1.58 -8.27
N GLY A 81 9.42 1.99 -8.66
CA GLY A 81 9.13 2.58 -9.97
C GLY A 81 8.83 1.56 -11.06
N THR A 82 8.84 0.27 -10.73
CA THR A 82 8.38 -0.77 -11.64
C THR A 82 6.87 -0.99 -11.51
N GLY A 83 6.29 -1.59 -12.54
CA GLY A 83 4.88 -1.93 -12.55
C GLY A 83 4.54 -2.73 -13.80
N HIS A 84 3.45 -3.45 -13.73
CA HIS A 84 2.91 -4.18 -14.87
C HIS A 84 1.41 -3.95 -14.99
N GLY A 85 0.99 -3.46 -16.15
CA GLY A 85 -0.42 -3.26 -16.48
C GLY A 85 -0.90 -4.28 -17.49
N GLN A 86 -1.96 -5.01 -17.18
CA GLN A 86 -2.57 -5.98 -18.06
C GLN A 86 -4.02 -5.61 -18.37
N VAL A 87 -4.38 -5.53 -19.64
CA VAL A 87 -5.77 -5.20 -20.05
C VAL A 87 -6.73 -6.29 -19.59
N GLY A 88 -7.79 -5.85 -18.90
CA GLY A 88 -8.81 -6.75 -18.34
C GLY A 88 -8.38 -7.44 -17.06
N SER A 89 -7.42 -6.84 -16.32
CA SER A 89 -7.06 -7.31 -14.98
C SER A 89 -8.26 -7.31 -14.06
N LYS A 90 -8.37 -8.37 -13.28
CA LYS A 90 -9.33 -8.51 -12.18
C LYS A 90 -8.73 -7.98 -10.88
N TYR A 91 -7.45 -8.23 -10.67
CA TYR A 91 -6.71 -7.82 -9.47
C TYR A 91 -5.77 -6.66 -9.75
N PHE A 92 -5.65 -5.79 -8.76
CA PHE A 92 -4.64 -4.75 -8.73
C PHE A 92 -3.92 -4.79 -7.39
N ILE A 93 -2.61 -5.04 -7.43
CA ILE A 93 -1.75 -5.07 -6.25
C ILE A 93 -0.93 -3.79 -6.22
N SER A 94 -0.93 -3.08 -5.11
CA SER A 94 -0.19 -1.83 -4.99
C SER A 94 0.58 -1.76 -3.68
N GLU A 95 1.84 -1.36 -3.77
CA GLU A 95 2.56 -0.86 -2.62
C GLU A 95 1.92 0.46 -2.15
N THR A 96 1.68 0.60 -0.86
CA THR A 96 1.05 1.77 -0.27
C THR A 96 1.95 2.41 0.77
N CYS A 97 2.24 3.70 0.57
CA CYS A 97 3.14 4.44 1.45
C CYS A 97 2.35 5.07 2.60
N GLU A 98 2.83 4.86 3.81
CA GLU A 98 2.29 5.43 5.05
C GLU A 98 2.70 6.89 5.26
N PHE A 99 3.77 7.35 4.61
CA PHE A 99 4.28 8.72 4.76
C PHE A 99 3.19 9.75 4.49
N GLN A 100 3.10 10.74 5.37
CA GLN A 100 2.06 11.80 5.35
C GLN A 100 0.63 11.24 5.31
N ASP A 101 0.41 10.05 5.84
CA ASP A 101 -0.87 9.37 5.86
C ASP A 101 -1.48 9.11 4.45
N HIS A 102 -0.66 9.07 3.39
CA HIS A 102 -1.15 8.90 2.01
C HIS A 102 -1.98 7.61 1.85
N PHE A 103 -1.63 6.53 2.54
CA PHE A 103 -2.39 5.28 2.47
C PHE A 103 -3.82 5.41 3.04
N LEU A 104 -4.11 6.47 3.82
CA LEU A 104 -5.47 6.73 4.32
C LEU A 104 -6.43 7.25 3.24
N HIS A 105 -5.97 7.53 2.03
CA HIS A 105 -6.84 7.80 0.88
C HIS A 105 -7.40 6.52 0.27
N TYR A 106 -6.82 5.33 0.57
CA TYR A 106 -7.17 4.07 -0.07
C TYR A 106 -8.20 3.27 0.72
N HIS A 107 -9.11 2.62 -0.02
CA HIS A 107 -10.11 1.70 0.52
C HIS A 107 -10.00 0.34 -0.18
N PRO A 108 -8.89 -0.40 0.04
CA PRO A 108 -8.65 -1.64 -0.66
C PRO A 108 -9.60 -2.76 -0.21
N ASP A 109 -9.82 -3.78 -1.07
CA ASP A 109 -10.51 -4.99 -0.65
C ASP A 109 -9.73 -5.77 0.39
N TYR A 110 -8.42 -5.89 0.18
CA TYR A 110 -7.49 -6.59 1.06
C TYR A 110 -6.27 -5.72 1.36
N ALA A 111 -5.73 -5.86 2.55
CA ALA A 111 -4.45 -5.24 2.88
C ALA A 111 -3.50 -6.25 3.52
N ILE A 112 -2.22 -6.14 3.19
CA ILE A 112 -1.13 -6.84 3.88
C ILE A 112 -0.38 -5.78 4.68
N ILE A 113 -0.19 -5.98 5.98
CA ILE A 113 0.63 -5.13 6.84
C ILE A 113 1.79 -5.97 7.36
N ASN A 114 2.98 -5.74 6.80
CA ASN A 114 4.17 -6.55 7.08
C ASN A 114 4.68 -6.40 8.51
N ASN A 115 4.85 -5.17 8.95
CA ASN A 115 5.42 -4.81 10.25
C ASN A 115 5.15 -3.34 10.53
N ILE A 116 5.27 -2.94 11.80
CA ILE A 116 5.15 -1.56 12.24
C ILE A 116 6.33 -1.22 13.15
N GLU A 117 7.27 -0.44 12.62
CA GLU A 117 8.40 0.10 13.35
C GLU A 117 8.46 1.60 13.09
N LEU A 118 8.70 2.42 14.11
CA LEU A 118 8.64 3.87 13.96
C LEU A 118 9.60 4.37 12.87
N ASP A 119 9.03 4.96 11.85
CA ASP A 119 9.72 5.65 10.77
C ASP A 119 9.09 7.03 10.53
N HIS A 120 9.68 7.85 9.68
CA HIS A 120 9.18 9.20 9.37
C HIS A 120 8.87 10.03 10.63
N VAL A 121 9.83 10.05 11.58
CA VAL A 121 9.67 10.70 12.90
C VAL A 121 9.35 12.18 12.80
N ASP A 122 9.83 12.85 11.76
CA ASP A 122 9.54 14.24 11.42
C ASP A 122 8.05 14.51 11.16
N TYR A 123 7.31 13.53 10.68
CA TYR A 123 5.87 13.61 10.45
C TYR A 123 5.04 13.02 11.60
N PHE A 124 5.32 11.77 12.00
CA PHE A 124 4.52 11.06 13.00
C PHE A 124 4.87 11.44 14.44
N GLY A 125 6.09 11.93 14.70
CA GLY A 125 6.56 12.34 16.01
C GLY A 125 6.84 11.19 16.99
N ASN A 126 5.97 10.18 17.06
CA ASN A 126 6.12 9.05 17.97
C ASN A 126 5.43 7.77 17.45
N LEU A 127 5.79 6.64 18.09
CA LEU A 127 5.29 5.32 17.71
C LEU A 127 3.77 5.18 17.90
N GLU A 128 3.19 5.81 18.90
CA GLU A 128 1.75 5.70 19.17
C GLU A 128 0.93 6.31 18.03
N ARG A 129 1.28 7.51 17.59
CA ARG A 129 0.66 8.16 16.42
C ARG A 129 0.85 7.34 15.15
N TYR A 130 2.02 6.72 14.99
CA TYR A 130 2.32 5.85 13.85
C TYR A 130 1.41 4.61 13.83
N ILE A 131 1.26 3.92 14.97
CA ILE A 131 0.35 2.78 15.12
C ILE A 131 -1.11 3.19 14.87
N GLN A 132 -1.55 4.35 15.37
CA GLN A 132 -2.91 4.86 15.13
C GLN A 132 -3.20 5.09 13.65
N SER A 133 -2.21 5.52 12.86
CA SER A 133 -2.35 5.65 11.42
C SER A 133 -2.60 4.29 10.74
N PHE A 134 -1.86 3.25 11.11
CA PHE A 134 -2.10 1.89 10.61
C PHE A 134 -3.44 1.32 11.08
N GLU A 135 -3.87 1.62 12.31
CA GLU A 135 -5.21 1.24 12.78
C GLU A 135 -6.31 1.90 11.95
N GLN A 136 -6.17 3.19 11.64
CA GLN A 136 -7.10 3.89 10.78
C GLN A 136 -7.13 3.30 9.37
N PHE A 137 -5.97 3.00 8.79
CA PHE A 137 -5.88 2.32 7.50
C PHE A 137 -6.57 0.95 7.52
N ALA A 138 -6.33 0.14 8.56
CA ALA A 138 -6.97 -1.17 8.69
C ALA A 138 -8.52 -1.08 8.74
N LYS A 139 -9.09 -0.03 9.34
CA LYS A 139 -10.54 0.21 9.35
C LYS A 139 -11.13 0.48 7.96
N GLN A 140 -10.32 1.02 7.04
CA GLN A 140 -10.75 1.32 5.67
C GLN A 140 -10.73 0.11 4.74
N VAL A 141 -10.05 -0.98 5.11
CA VAL A 141 -10.02 -2.22 4.33
C VAL A 141 -11.42 -2.83 4.26
N LYS A 142 -11.88 -3.17 3.06
CA LYS A 142 -13.27 -3.62 2.84
C LYS A 142 -13.53 -5.05 3.32
N LYS A 143 -12.56 -5.96 3.17
CA LYS A 143 -12.74 -7.42 3.43
C LYS A 143 -11.83 -7.96 4.52
N THR A 144 -10.53 -8.11 4.24
CA THR A 144 -9.61 -8.78 5.16
C THR A 144 -8.29 -8.04 5.25
N VAL A 145 -7.79 -7.90 6.47
CA VAL A 145 -6.43 -7.44 6.75
C VAL A 145 -5.55 -8.66 7.06
N ILE A 146 -4.43 -8.79 6.38
CA ILE A 146 -3.44 -9.85 6.55
C ILE A 146 -2.24 -9.25 7.26
N VAL A 147 -1.84 -9.78 8.42
CA VAL A 147 -0.82 -9.15 9.25
C VAL A 147 0.20 -10.15 9.77
N TRP A 148 1.44 -9.68 9.95
CA TRP A 148 2.42 -10.45 10.73
C TRP A 148 2.06 -10.44 12.21
N GLY A 149 1.42 -11.50 12.67
CA GLY A 149 0.85 -11.60 14.01
C GLY A 149 1.86 -11.65 15.14
N ASP A 150 3.15 -11.85 14.85
CA ASP A 150 4.21 -11.83 15.88
C ASP A 150 4.73 -10.41 16.17
N ASP A 151 4.43 -9.43 15.30
CA ASP A 151 4.85 -8.03 15.48
C ASP A 151 4.22 -7.43 16.76
N PRO A 152 5.06 -6.87 17.68
CA PRO A 152 4.57 -6.33 18.95
C PRO A 152 3.72 -5.06 18.80
N ASN A 153 3.87 -4.32 17.72
CA ASN A 153 3.13 -3.08 17.47
C ASN A 153 1.81 -3.38 16.74
N ILE A 154 1.79 -4.34 15.83
CA ILE A 154 0.56 -4.85 15.21
C ILE A 154 -0.38 -5.43 16.27
N LYS A 155 0.15 -6.10 17.31
CA LYS A 155 -0.64 -6.61 18.44
C LYS A 155 -1.38 -5.52 19.25
N LYS A 156 -0.98 -4.26 19.13
CA LYS A 156 -1.63 -3.12 19.80
C LYS A 156 -2.82 -2.57 19.01
N ILE A 157 -2.95 -2.94 17.73
CA ILE A 157 -4.05 -2.48 16.86
C ILE A 157 -5.34 -3.20 17.21
N HIS A 158 -6.41 -2.46 17.36
CA HIS A 158 -7.76 -3.01 17.43
C HIS A 158 -8.35 -3.14 16.02
N PHE A 159 -8.47 -4.39 15.56
CA PHE A 159 -9.04 -4.68 14.25
C PHE A 159 -10.56 -4.89 14.35
N GLU A 160 -11.32 -4.07 13.64
CA GLU A 160 -12.79 -4.17 13.55
C GLU A 160 -13.24 -5.12 12.43
N LYS A 161 -12.33 -5.45 11.51
CA LYS A 161 -12.58 -6.30 10.33
C LYS A 161 -11.99 -7.69 10.53
N HIS A 162 -12.31 -8.59 9.60
CA HIS A 162 -11.66 -9.89 9.57
C HIS A 162 -10.15 -9.73 9.39
N VAL A 163 -9.41 -10.36 10.27
CA VAL A 163 -7.95 -10.34 10.29
C VAL A 163 -7.43 -11.76 10.16
N LEU A 164 -6.46 -11.96 9.26
CA LEU A 164 -5.69 -13.19 9.13
C LEU A 164 -4.26 -12.91 9.61
N ARG A 165 -3.83 -13.62 10.62
CA ARG A 165 -2.48 -13.50 11.20
C ARG A 165 -1.58 -14.59 10.68
N PHE A 166 -0.41 -14.21 10.18
CA PHE A 166 0.64 -15.17 9.82
C PHE A 166 1.88 -14.95 10.69
N GLY A 167 2.68 -15.99 10.87
CA GLY A 167 3.91 -15.89 11.66
C GLY A 167 4.45 -17.23 12.13
N LEU A 168 5.33 -17.18 13.12
CA LEU A 168 5.96 -18.36 13.76
C LEU A 168 5.27 -18.74 15.07
N GLY A 169 4.69 -17.77 15.76
CA GLY A 169 4.03 -17.95 17.06
C GLY A 169 2.74 -18.79 16.97
N GLU A 170 2.39 -19.44 18.06
CA GLU A 170 1.26 -20.39 18.13
C GLU A 170 -0.11 -19.73 17.94
N ASN A 171 -0.21 -18.41 18.15
CA ASN A 171 -1.47 -17.67 18.05
C ASN A 171 -1.74 -17.12 16.64
N ASN A 172 -1.01 -17.56 15.62
CA ASN A 172 -1.23 -17.17 14.24
C ASN A 172 -2.18 -18.13 13.52
N ASP A 173 -3.02 -17.60 12.65
CA ASP A 173 -3.96 -18.38 11.81
C ASP A 173 -3.21 -19.22 10.77
N VAL A 174 -2.12 -18.66 10.23
CA VAL A 174 -1.20 -19.32 9.31
C VAL A 174 0.18 -19.35 9.96
N ARG A 175 0.67 -20.54 10.24
CA ARG A 175 1.92 -20.70 10.97
C ARG A 175 2.98 -21.41 10.14
N ALA A 176 4.16 -20.81 10.01
CA ALA A 176 5.32 -21.50 9.51
C ALA A 176 5.92 -22.38 10.63
N VAL A 177 6.18 -23.65 10.30
CA VAL A 177 6.77 -24.62 11.21
C VAL A 177 8.01 -25.25 10.59
N ASN A 178 8.95 -25.68 11.40
CA ASN A 178 10.20 -26.31 10.97
C ASN A 178 11.02 -25.43 10.01
N VAL A 179 11.00 -24.12 10.25
CA VAL A 179 11.77 -23.16 9.42
C VAL A 179 13.26 -23.40 9.65
N LEU A 180 13.96 -23.69 8.57
CA LEU A 180 15.41 -23.89 8.56
C LEU A 180 16.08 -22.76 7.80
N GLU A 181 17.03 -22.09 8.46
CA GLU A 181 17.89 -21.12 7.79
C GLU A 181 19.11 -21.83 7.19
N THR A 182 19.33 -21.65 5.92
CA THR A 182 20.45 -22.22 5.17
C THR A 182 21.17 -21.13 4.40
N PRO A 183 22.43 -21.36 3.93
CA PRO A 183 23.12 -20.42 3.06
C PRO A 183 22.38 -20.12 1.73
N GLN A 184 21.42 -20.95 1.35
CA GLN A 184 20.60 -20.79 0.15
C GLN A 184 19.28 -20.06 0.43
N GLY A 185 18.93 -19.80 1.68
CA GLY A 185 17.69 -19.14 2.10
C GLY A 185 16.94 -19.90 3.19
N LEU A 186 15.69 -19.56 3.36
CA LEU A 186 14.77 -20.21 4.30
C LEU A 186 14.05 -21.39 3.61
N SER A 187 13.83 -22.47 4.33
CA SER A 187 13.03 -23.62 3.91
C SER A 187 12.14 -24.12 5.04
#